data_33036b760c4fff8de9672716c56f572a
#
_entry.id   33036b760c4fff8de9672716c56f572a
#
_cell.length_a   1.000
_cell.length_b   1.000
_cell.length_c   1.000
_cell.angle_alpha   90.00
_cell.angle_beta   90.00
_cell.angle_gamma   90.00
#
_symmetry.space_group_name_H-M   'P 1'
#
loop_
_entity.id
_entity.type
_entity.pdbx_description
1 polymer ?
#
loop_
_entity_poly.entity_id
_entity_poly.type
_entity_poly.pdbx_seq_one_letter_code
_entity_poly.pdbx_strand_id
1 'polypeptide(L)'
;REPEALIEAQLRATEAVLRSGWWVLGQQVQAFEQAWASHSGTTGAVGVANGLDAIEIGLRSLDIGPGDEVITTALTAYATTLAIQRCGAIPVFADIDPATACLDPASVERCISTTTRAVLVVHLYGRAANLTDLHQICSRHELLLLEDCAQAHGAHHAGRPVGSIGSFGAWSFY
;
A
#
# COMPACT_ATOMS: atom_id res chain seq x y z
N ARG A 1 -15.39 23.98 -0.19
CA ARG A 1 -14.93 24.48 1.13
C ARG A 1 -15.11 23.40 2.16
N GLU A 2 -14.12 23.22 3.04
CA GLU A 2 -14.28 22.35 4.21
C GLU A 2 -15.35 22.89 5.15
N PRO A 3 -16.12 22.03 5.82
CA PRO A 3 -17.09 22.45 6.84
C PRO A 3 -16.38 23.15 8.00
N GLU A 4 -16.96 24.24 8.51
CA GLU A 4 -16.38 25.04 9.61
C GLU A 4 -16.06 24.17 10.84
N ALA A 5 -16.95 23.24 11.20
CA ALA A 5 -16.73 22.33 12.32
C ALA A 5 -15.47 21.46 12.16
N LEU A 6 -15.10 21.09 10.91
CA LEU A 6 -13.88 20.34 10.63
C LEU A 6 -12.64 21.23 10.81
N ILE A 7 -12.70 22.46 10.31
CA ILE A 7 -11.62 23.45 10.49
C ILE A 7 -11.34 23.69 11.97
N GLU A 8 -12.37 23.91 12.76
CA GLU A 8 -12.24 24.10 14.21
C GLU A 8 -11.66 22.85 14.91
N ALA A 9 -12.05 21.64 14.49
CA ALA A 9 -11.50 20.42 15.04
C ALA A 9 -10.01 20.28 14.73
N GLN A 10 -9.59 20.60 13.50
CA GLN A 10 -8.17 20.60 13.09
C GLN A 10 -7.36 21.63 13.89
N LEU A 11 -7.88 22.84 14.09
CA LEU A 11 -7.22 23.87 14.88
C LEU A 11 -7.02 23.42 16.33
N ARG A 12 -8.05 22.86 16.97
CA ARG A 12 -7.93 22.32 18.34
C ARG A 12 -6.91 21.19 18.42
N ALA A 13 -6.90 20.26 17.47
CA ALA A 13 -5.92 19.17 17.45
C ALA A 13 -4.48 19.70 17.28
N THR A 14 -4.29 20.66 16.39
CA THR A 14 -2.99 21.30 16.16
C THR A 14 -2.51 22.04 17.43
N GLU A 15 -3.36 22.83 18.06
CA GLU A 15 -3.03 23.53 19.29
C GLU A 15 -2.64 22.55 20.41
N ALA A 16 -3.35 21.45 20.55
CA ALA A 16 -3.04 20.44 21.57
C ALA A 16 -1.64 19.84 21.36
N VAL A 17 -1.26 19.53 20.11
CA VAL A 17 0.09 19.04 19.79
C VAL A 17 1.16 20.08 20.07
N LEU A 18 0.96 21.32 19.64
CA LEU A 18 1.91 22.43 19.88
C LEU A 18 2.14 22.65 21.38
N ARG A 19 1.06 22.66 22.19
CA ARG A 19 1.16 22.85 23.63
C ARG A 19 1.79 21.67 24.36
N SER A 20 1.69 20.46 23.82
CA SER A 20 2.30 19.27 24.41
C SER A 20 3.82 19.28 24.34
N GLY A 21 4.41 20.01 23.39
CA GLY A 21 5.84 19.98 23.07
C GLY A 21 6.34 18.65 22.50
N TRP A 22 5.47 17.68 22.27
CA TRP A 22 5.82 16.36 21.72
C TRP A 22 5.31 16.24 20.29
N TRP A 23 6.16 16.60 19.33
CA TRP A 23 5.78 16.80 17.93
C TRP A 23 6.11 15.61 17.02
N VAL A 24 7.00 14.71 17.45
CA VAL A 24 7.45 13.56 16.66
C VAL A 24 7.12 12.28 17.41
N LEU A 25 6.46 11.33 16.74
CA LEU A 25 6.06 10.03 17.30
C LEU A 25 5.28 10.14 18.63
N GLY A 26 4.45 11.18 18.74
CA GLY A 26 3.66 11.46 19.94
C GLY A 26 2.35 10.69 20.01
N GLN A 27 1.56 10.98 21.05
CA GLN A 27 0.29 10.31 21.33
C GLN A 27 -0.71 10.40 20.16
N GLN A 28 -0.69 11.49 19.39
CA GLN A 28 -1.59 11.66 18.25
C GLN A 28 -1.23 10.70 17.10
N VAL A 29 0.07 10.44 16.88
CA VAL A 29 0.52 9.44 15.91
C VAL A 29 0.05 8.05 16.35
N GLN A 30 0.28 7.68 17.60
CA GLN A 30 -0.17 6.39 18.13
C GLN A 30 -1.69 6.20 18.03
N ALA A 31 -2.46 7.24 18.36
CA ALA A 31 -3.91 7.20 18.23
C ALA A 31 -4.36 7.04 16.77
N PHE A 32 -3.70 7.73 15.84
CA PHE A 32 -3.95 7.58 14.41
C PHE A 32 -3.64 6.15 13.93
N GLU A 33 -2.47 5.60 14.29
CA GLU A 33 -2.05 4.25 13.91
C GLU A 33 -3.06 3.19 14.38
N GLN A 34 -3.53 3.29 15.63
CA GLN A 34 -4.55 2.40 16.18
C GLN A 34 -5.89 2.53 15.44
N ALA A 35 -6.33 3.76 15.20
CA ALA A 35 -7.58 4.02 14.49
C ALA A 35 -7.50 3.54 13.04
N TRP A 36 -6.34 3.75 12.38
CA TRP A 36 -6.12 3.32 11.00
C TRP A 36 -6.08 1.79 10.88
N ALA A 37 -5.37 1.11 11.78
CA ALA A 37 -5.36 -0.35 11.82
C ALA A 37 -6.78 -0.92 11.97
N SER A 38 -7.58 -0.35 12.88
CA SER A 38 -8.99 -0.74 13.06
C SER A 38 -9.82 -0.48 11.80
N HIS A 39 -9.67 0.70 11.18
CA HIS A 39 -10.42 1.10 9.98
C HIS A 39 -10.06 0.23 8.77
N SER A 40 -8.79 -0.07 8.58
CA SER A 40 -8.29 -0.89 7.47
C SER A 40 -8.39 -2.39 7.71
N GLY A 41 -8.82 -2.83 8.90
CA GLY A 41 -8.96 -4.25 9.22
C GLY A 41 -7.64 -5.00 9.32
N THR A 42 -6.55 -4.29 9.68
CA THR A 42 -5.20 -4.85 9.86
C THR A 42 -4.87 -5.05 11.34
N THR A 43 -3.85 -5.85 11.63
CA THR A 43 -3.41 -6.12 13.01
C THR A 43 -2.64 -4.94 13.63
N GLY A 44 -2.11 -4.05 12.79
CA GLY A 44 -1.37 -2.86 13.20
C GLY A 44 -1.15 -1.92 12.04
N ALA A 45 -0.82 -0.68 12.32
CA ALA A 45 -0.39 0.32 11.36
C ALA A 45 0.80 1.10 11.93
N VAL A 46 1.68 1.55 11.06
CA VAL A 46 2.86 2.36 11.40
C VAL A 46 2.88 3.59 10.52
N GLY A 47 2.93 4.76 11.13
CA GLY A 47 3.09 6.03 10.44
C GLY A 47 4.52 6.22 9.95
N VAL A 48 4.67 6.53 8.65
CA VAL A 48 5.95 6.80 7.99
C VAL A 48 5.85 8.13 7.23
N ALA A 49 6.93 8.56 6.56
CA ALA A 49 6.98 9.89 5.98
C ALA A 49 5.97 10.10 4.83
N ASN A 50 5.76 9.09 3.98
CA ASN A 50 4.90 9.16 2.79
C ASN A 50 4.62 7.76 2.25
N GLY A 51 3.77 7.65 1.21
CA GLY A 51 3.40 6.36 0.61
C GLY A 51 4.55 5.63 -0.07
N LEU A 52 5.53 6.33 -0.64
CA LEU A 52 6.73 5.71 -1.22
C LEU A 52 7.54 5.01 -0.13
N ASP A 53 7.81 5.71 0.97
CA ASP A 53 8.54 5.13 2.11
C ASP A 53 7.77 3.98 2.74
N ALA A 54 6.43 4.03 2.76
CA ALA A 54 5.61 2.91 3.23
C ALA A 54 5.83 1.64 2.39
N ILE A 55 5.87 1.77 1.06
CA ILE A 55 6.14 0.64 0.15
C ILE A 55 7.58 0.16 0.35
N GLU A 56 8.56 1.06 0.35
CA GLU A 56 9.98 0.71 0.50
C GLU A 56 10.24 -0.02 1.82
N ILE A 57 9.74 0.51 2.93
CA ILE A 57 9.89 -0.11 4.26
C ILE A 57 9.20 -1.47 4.31
N GLY A 58 7.99 -1.56 3.74
CA GLY A 58 7.26 -2.82 3.62
C GLY A 58 8.05 -3.89 2.85
N LEU A 59 8.61 -3.54 1.69
CA LEU A 59 9.45 -4.44 0.90
C LEU A 59 10.69 -4.91 1.69
N ARG A 60 11.41 -3.97 2.31
CA ARG A 60 12.61 -4.28 3.13
C ARG A 60 12.27 -5.14 4.34
N SER A 61 11.10 -4.96 4.97
CA SER A 61 10.67 -5.77 6.12
C SER A 61 10.38 -7.23 5.75
N LEU A 62 10.20 -7.51 4.47
CA LEU A 62 10.00 -8.85 3.91
C LEU A 62 11.26 -9.39 3.22
N ASP A 63 12.43 -8.79 3.51
CA ASP A 63 13.73 -9.16 2.95
C ASP A 63 13.77 -9.15 1.41
N ILE A 64 12.99 -8.26 0.76
CA ILE A 64 13.01 -8.05 -0.68
C ILE A 64 14.11 -7.04 -1.01
N GLY A 65 15.03 -7.42 -1.90
CA GLY A 65 16.21 -6.63 -2.22
C GLY A 65 16.93 -7.02 -3.51
N PRO A 66 18.26 -6.80 -3.58
CA PRO A 66 19.06 -7.07 -4.78
C PRO A 66 18.95 -8.53 -5.24
N GLY A 67 18.61 -8.72 -6.53
CA GLY A 67 18.41 -10.03 -7.14
C GLY A 67 16.97 -10.51 -7.17
N ASP A 68 16.08 -9.87 -6.39
CA ASP A 68 14.66 -10.19 -6.40
C ASP A 68 13.91 -9.39 -7.49
N GLU A 69 12.91 -10.00 -8.06
CA GLU A 69 11.94 -9.35 -8.94
C GLU A 69 10.62 -9.13 -8.20
N VAL A 70 10.04 -7.94 -8.42
CA VAL A 70 8.68 -7.59 -7.94
C VAL A 70 7.82 -7.24 -9.13
N ILE A 71 6.78 -8.04 -9.37
CA ILE A 71 5.82 -7.79 -10.44
C ILE A 71 4.87 -6.67 -10.01
N THR A 72 4.71 -5.67 -10.87
CA THR A 72 3.77 -4.56 -10.69
C THR A 72 3.27 -4.08 -12.04
N THR A 73 2.58 -2.93 -12.10
CA THR A 73 2.09 -2.33 -13.33
C THR A 73 2.86 -1.06 -13.71
N ALA A 74 2.95 -0.76 -15.01
CA ALA A 74 3.44 0.54 -15.48
C ALA A 74 2.38 1.66 -15.31
N LEU A 75 1.10 1.31 -15.19
CA LEU A 75 0.03 2.28 -14.95
C LEU A 75 -0.13 2.51 -13.43
N THR A 76 0.73 3.36 -12.88
CA THR A 76 0.73 3.74 -11.47
C THR A 76 1.46 5.06 -11.26
N ALA A 77 1.43 5.59 -10.03
CA ALA A 77 2.34 6.65 -9.63
C ALA A 77 3.78 6.14 -9.64
N TYR A 78 4.73 6.99 -10.03
CA TYR A 78 6.16 6.63 -10.10
C TYR A 78 6.70 6.07 -8.75
N ALA A 79 6.08 6.45 -7.64
CA ALA A 79 6.44 6.01 -6.30
C ALA A 79 6.46 4.48 -6.14
N THR A 80 5.51 3.77 -6.74
CA THR A 80 5.44 2.29 -6.67
C THR A 80 6.71 1.66 -7.24
N THR A 81 7.08 2.05 -8.47
CA THR A 81 8.28 1.53 -9.13
C THR A 81 9.56 2.00 -8.44
N LEU A 82 9.61 3.27 -8.03
CA LEU A 82 10.78 3.83 -7.35
C LEU A 82 11.05 3.13 -6.02
N ALA A 83 10.04 2.77 -5.25
CA ALA A 83 10.20 2.05 -4.00
C ALA A 83 10.85 0.67 -4.22
N ILE A 84 10.43 -0.07 -5.25
CA ILE A 84 11.06 -1.35 -5.63
C ILE A 84 12.53 -1.14 -5.97
N GLN A 85 12.85 -0.14 -6.80
CA GLN A 85 14.24 0.16 -7.19
C GLN A 85 15.10 0.60 -6.01
N ARG A 86 14.55 1.38 -5.07
CA ARG A 86 15.29 1.81 -3.87
C ARG A 86 15.63 0.67 -2.92
N CYS A 87 14.86 -0.42 -2.95
CA CYS A 87 15.21 -1.66 -2.25
C CYS A 87 16.33 -2.44 -2.96
N GLY A 88 16.69 -2.07 -4.20
CA GLY A 88 17.63 -2.81 -5.05
C GLY A 88 16.97 -3.96 -5.82
N ALA A 89 15.66 -4.15 -5.69
CA ALA A 89 14.89 -5.12 -6.44
C ALA A 89 14.56 -4.63 -7.86
N ILE A 90 14.18 -5.54 -8.72
CA ILE A 90 13.89 -5.30 -10.13
C ILE A 90 12.37 -5.23 -10.33
N PRO A 91 11.81 -4.08 -10.75
CA PRO A 91 10.39 -4.02 -11.11
C PRO A 91 10.16 -4.74 -12.45
N VAL A 92 9.24 -5.70 -12.46
CA VAL A 92 8.76 -6.40 -13.66
C VAL A 92 7.35 -5.93 -13.95
N PHE A 93 7.10 -5.44 -15.18
CA PHE A 93 5.81 -4.87 -15.52
C PHE A 93 4.90 -5.91 -16.18
N ALA A 94 3.76 -6.15 -15.53
CA ALA A 94 2.64 -6.86 -16.12
C ALA A 94 1.58 -5.87 -16.64
N ASP A 95 0.81 -6.29 -17.63
CA ASP A 95 -0.26 -5.49 -18.19
C ASP A 95 -1.43 -5.33 -17.22
N ILE A 96 -2.28 -4.35 -17.51
CA ILE A 96 -3.54 -4.13 -16.81
C ILE A 96 -4.71 -4.74 -17.59
N ASP A 97 -5.76 -5.06 -16.87
CA ASP A 97 -7.08 -5.24 -17.43
C ASP A 97 -7.65 -3.86 -17.81
N PRO A 98 -7.92 -3.58 -19.10
CA PRO A 98 -8.40 -2.28 -19.55
C PRO A 98 -9.77 -1.90 -18.98
N ALA A 99 -10.58 -2.86 -18.52
CA ALA A 99 -11.88 -2.58 -17.91
C ALA A 99 -11.74 -2.05 -16.47
N THR A 100 -10.66 -2.41 -15.78
CA THR A 100 -10.44 -2.08 -14.37
C THR A 100 -9.29 -1.11 -14.15
N ALA A 101 -8.36 -1.00 -15.10
CA ALA A 101 -7.08 -0.29 -14.98
C ALA A 101 -6.17 -0.84 -13.86
N CYS A 102 -6.47 -2.03 -13.33
CA CYS A 102 -5.66 -2.74 -12.35
C CYS A 102 -4.93 -3.91 -12.99
N LEU A 103 -3.91 -4.46 -12.32
CA LEU A 103 -3.14 -5.62 -12.80
C LEU A 103 -4.04 -6.75 -13.31
N ASP A 104 -3.76 -7.22 -14.52
CA ASP A 104 -4.36 -8.43 -15.10
C ASP A 104 -3.70 -9.68 -14.52
N PRO A 105 -4.45 -10.53 -13.79
CA PRO A 105 -3.91 -11.76 -13.22
C PRO A 105 -3.23 -12.68 -14.26
N ALA A 106 -3.79 -12.77 -15.46
CA ALA A 106 -3.21 -13.60 -16.52
C ALA A 106 -1.87 -13.02 -17.03
N SER A 107 -1.72 -11.70 -17.04
CA SER A 107 -0.45 -11.05 -17.35
C SER A 107 0.57 -11.25 -16.24
N VAL A 108 0.17 -11.13 -14.99
CA VAL A 108 1.02 -11.42 -13.82
C VAL A 108 1.60 -12.83 -13.92
N GLU A 109 0.76 -13.84 -14.18
CA GLU A 109 1.21 -15.24 -14.24
C GLU A 109 2.26 -15.47 -15.35
N ARG A 110 2.14 -14.77 -16.47
CA ARG A 110 3.15 -14.85 -17.58
C ARG A 110 4.49 -14.18 -17.23
N CYS A 111 4.49 -13.25 -16.29
CA CYS A 111 5.68 -12.51 -15.86
C CYS A 111 6.49 -13.21 -14.76
N ILE A 112 5.96 -14.29 -14.17
CA ILE A 112 6.64 -15.00 -13.08
C ILE A 112 7.90 -15.70 -13.60
N SER A 113 9.00 -15.47 -12.90
CA SER A 113 10.32 -16.09 -13.12
C SER A 113 10.81 -16.79 -11.85
N THR A 114 11.99 -17.39 -11.91
CA THR A 114 12.62 -18.01 -10.74
C THR A 114 13.15 -17.02 -9.70
N THR A 115 13.25 -15.74 -10.06
CA THR A 115 13.69 -14.64 -9.19
C THR A 115 12.53 -13.78 -8.69
N THR A 116 11.31 -14.04 -9.14
CA THR A 116 10.11 -13.34 -8.66
C THR A 116 9.87 -13.67 -7.19
N ARG A 117 9.73 -12.63 -6.35
CA ARG A 117 9.48 -12.74 -4.90
C ARG A 117 8.11 -12.24 -4.49
N ALA A 118 7.59 -11.25 -5.21
CA ALA A 118 6.34 -10.62 -4.83
C ALA A 118 5.58 -10.08 -6.04
N VAL A 119 4.27 -9.90 -5.83
CA VAL A 119 3.38 -9.10 -6.67
C VAL A 119 2.93 -7.91 -5.85
N LEU A 120 3.29 -6.70 -6.28
CA LEU A 120 2.83 -5.43 -5.70
C LEU A 120 1.69 -4.89 -6.55
N VAL A 121 0.47 -5.13 -6.09
CA VAL A 121 -0.75 -4.68 -6.78
C VAL A 121 -1.07 -3.23 -6.41
N VAL A 122 -1.54 -2.45 -7.39
CA VAL A 122 -1.96 -1.07 -7.19
C VAL A 122 -3.48 -0.97 -7.32
N HIS A 123 -4.14 -0.42 -6.33
CA HIS A 123 -5.58 -0.14 -6.33
C HIS A 123 -5.84 1.26 -6.90
N LEU A 124 -5.61 1.38 -8.22
CA LEU A 124 -5.58 2.68 -8.88
C LEU A 124 -6.97 3.34 -8.89
N TYR A 125 -6.98 4.66 -8.64
CA TYR A 125 -8.19 5.49 -8.60
C TYR A 125 -9.26 5.02 -7.59
N GLY A 126 -8.84 4.31 -6.53
CA GLY A 126 -9.76 3.77 -5.53
C GLY A 126 -10.46 2.48 -5.94
N ARG A 127 -10.08 1.88 -7.07
CA ARG A 127 -10.62 0.61 -7.54
C ARG A 127 -9.80 -0.56 -7.00
N ALA A 128 -10.45 -1.45 -6.29
CA ALA A 128 -9.81 -2.68 -5.83
C ALA A 128 -9.46 -3.58 -7.05
N ALA A 129 -8.21 -4.05 -7.12
CA ALA A 129 -7.80 -5.05 -8.08
C ALA A 129 -8.45 -6.41 -7.79
N ASN A 130 -8.33 -7.36 -8.73
CA ASN A 130 -8.83 -8.72 -8.54
C ASN A 130 -7.91 -9.51 -7.58
N LEU A 131 -8.03 -9.20 -6.29
CA LEU A 131 -7.20 -9.82 -5.25
C LEU A 131 -7.48 -11.31 -5.08
N THR A 132 -8.66 -11.80 -5.46
CA THR A 132 -8.99 -13.23 -5.39
C THR A 132 -8.06 -14.03 -6.31
N ASP A 133 -7.98 -13.67 -7.57
CA ASP A 133 -7.16 -14.41 -8.55
C ASP A 133 -5.66 -14.15 -8.30
N LEU A 134 -5.28 -12.91 -7.99
CA LEU A 134 -3.89 -12.58 -7.66
C LEU A 134 -3.39 -13.34 -6.43
N HIS A 135 -4.21 -13.45 -5.39
CA HIS A 135 -3.86 -14.24 -4.20
C HIS A 135 -3.69 -15.74 -4.52
N GLN A 136 -4.55 -16.29 -5.39
CA GLN A 136 -4.42 -17.69 -5.83
C GLN A 136 -3.12 -17.91 -6.62
N ILE A 137 -2.77 -16.98 -7.52
CA ILE A 137 -1.51 -17.04 -8.27
C ILE A 137 -0.33 -16.97 -7.31
N CYS A 138 -0.28 -15.97 -6.42
CA CYS A 138 0.78 -15.83 -5.44
C CYS A 138 0.93 -17.10 -4.57
N SER A 139 -0.19 -17.67 -4.10
CA SER A 139 -0.16 -18.89 -3.30
C SER A 139 0.38 -20.10 -4.05
N ARG A 140 0.03 -20.27 -5.34
CA ARG A 140 0.54 -21.39 -6.17
C ARG A 140 2.04 -21.31 -6.43
N HIS A 141 2.58 -20.09 -6.51
CA HIS A 141 3.98 -19.84 -6.84
C HIS A 141 4.82 -19.43 -5.61
N GLU A 142 4.26 -19.53 -4.40
CA GLU A 142 4.92 -19.15 -3.14
C GLU A 142 5.43 -17.70 -3.13
N LEU A 143 4.68 -16.79 -3.78
CA LEU A 143 4.98 -15.36 -3.87
C LEU A 143 4.24 -14.57 -2.79
N LEU A 144 4.82 -13.45 -2.38
CA LEU A 144 4.17 -12.49 -1.52
C LEU A 144 3.20 -11.61 -2.33
N LEU A 145 1.99 -11.40 -1.81
CA LEU A 145 1.05 -10.41 -2.34
C LEU A 145 1.16 -9.14 -1.50
N LEU A 146 1.39 -8.00 -2.12
CA LEU A 146 1.58 -6.70 -1.49
C LEU A 146 0.60 -5.70 -2.11
N GLU A 147 0.12 -4.73 -1.31
CA GLU A 147 -0.94 -3.83 -1.76
C GLU A 147 -0.50 -2.36 -1.68
N ASP A 148 -0.44 -1.66 -2.82
CA ASP A 148 -0.35 -0.21 -2.89
C ASP A 148 -1.77 0.37 -2.88
N CYS A 149 -2.15 0.89 -1.73
CA CYS A 149 -3.45 1.46 -1.43
C CYS A 149 -3.44 3.00 -1.40
N ALA A 150 -2.38 3.64 -1.93
CA ALA A 150 -2.18 5.09 -1.81
C ALA A 150 -3.39 5.91 -2.31
N GLN A 151 -4.20 5.38 -3.22
CA GLN A 151 -5.40 6.01 -3.77
C GLN A 151 -6.70 5.29 -3.39
N ALA A 152 -6.66 4.33 -2.47
CA ALA A 152 -7.77 3.40 -2.25
C ALA A 152 -8.28 3.34 -0.80
N HIS A 153 -8.25 4.49 -0.11
CA HIS A 153 -8.79 4.62 1.24
C HIS A 153 -10.27 4.22 1.27
N GLY A 154 -10.60 3.23 2.11
CA GLY A 154 -11.96 2.73 2.25
C GLY A 154 -12.46 1.85 1.10
N ALA A 155 -11.62 1.49 0.13
CA ALA A 155 -11.98 0.52 -0.91
C ALA A 155 -12.04 -0.91 -0.33
N HIS A 156 -12.87 -1.75 -0.93
CA HIS A 156 -13.06 -3.14 -0.49
C HIS A 156 -13.00 -4.10 -1.68
N HIS A 157 -12.49 -5.29 -1.44
CA HIS A 157 -12.57 -6.45 -2.33
C HIS A 157 -13.26 -7.61 -1.61
N ALA A 158 -14.35 -8.11 -2.17
CA ALA A 158 -15.13 -9.22 -1.59
C ALA A 158 -15.49 -9.00 -0.09
N GLY A 159 -15.86 -7.76 0.27
CA GLY A 159 -16.26 -7.39 1.64
C GLY A 159 -15.12 -7.16 2.62
N ARG A 160 -13.86 -7.33 2.21
CA ARG A 160 -12.65 -7.03 3.01
C ARG A 160 -12.03 -5.72 2.58
N PRO A 161 -11.55 -4.85 3.49
CA PRO A 161 -10.80 -3.66 3.13
C PRO A 161 -9.56 -4.04 2.31
N VAL A 162 -9.25 -3.28 1.25
CA VAL A 162 -7.95 -3.41 0.57
C VAL A 162 -6.84 -3.01 1.51
N GLY A 163 -5.64 -3.58 1.33
CA GLY A 163 -4.50 -3.42 2.22
C GLY A 163 -4.52 -4.35 3.44
N SER A 164 -5.61 -5.14 3.62
CA SER A 164 -5.71 -6.16 4.66
C SER A 164 -5.64 -7.60 4.11
N ILE A 165 -5.38 -7.76 2.82
CA ILE A 165 -5.45 -9.06 2.14
C ILE A 165 -4.06 -9.60 1.86
N GLY A 166 -3.13 -8.73 1.42
CA GLY A 166 -1.73 -9.06 1.23
C GLY A 166 -0.90 -9.07 2.52
N SER A 167 0.40 -9.23 2.38
CA SER A 167 1.35 -9.24 3.51
C SER A 167 1.48 -7.86 4.16
N PHE A 168 1.33 -6.79 3.40
CA PHE A 168 1.14 -5.42 3.89
C PHE A 168 0.29 -4.59 2.91
N GLY A 169 -0.28 -3.50 3.42
CA GLY A 169 -0.87 -2.42 2.63
C GLY A 169 -0.15 -1.10 2.90
N ALA A 170 0.13 -0.34 1.83
CA ALA A 170 0.72 0.99 1.92
C ALA A 170 -0.31 2.05 1.51
N TRP A 171 -0.60 3.00 2.40
CA TRP A 171 -1.49 4.13 2.13
C TRP A 171 -0.71 5.44 2.10
N SER A 172 -1.24 6.45 1.43
CA SER A 172 -0.65 7.78 1.41
C SER A 172 -1.66 8.81 1.88
N PHE A 173 -1.20 9.67 2.78
CA PHE A 173 -1.93 10.87 3.23
C PHE A 173 -1.18 12.14 2.81
N TYR A 174 -0.32 12.00 1.77
CA TYR A 174 0.66 12.96 1.25
C TYR A 174 1.83 13.25 2.18
#